data_594ff7d13d942310feb48dfddab98674
#
_entry.id   594ff7d13d942310feb48dfddab98674
#
_cell.length_a   1.000
_cell.length_b   1.000
_cell.length_c   1.000
_cell.angle_alpha   90.00
_cell.angle_beta   90.00
_cell.angle_gamma   90.00
#
_symmetry.space_group_name_H-M   'P 1'
#
loop_
_entity.id
_entity.type
_entity.pdbx_description
1 polymer ?
#
loop_
_entity_poly.entity_id
_entity_poly.type
_entity_poly.pdbx_seq_one_letter_code
_entity_poly.pdbx_strand_id
1 'polypeptide(L)'
;MLTPNEIKKAVITGATSGIGAAYAHSLAARGYDLIITGRRRNIIENVAREIEKKFGVRVNIAITELSNERDVDLLTEQIKKACPIDVLVNNAGFTTKGFYYKEDIIEQEKMVLVHVIAMMKLTHAVLPGMIERKTGTIINVASLQAVTPMSLSTTYSSAKAFMKNFLCASIAN
;
A
#
# COMPACT_ATOMS: atom_id res chain seq x y z
N MET A 1 -30.01 -7.86 8.18
CA MET A 1 -29.63 -7.58 9.59
C MET A 1 -28.11 -7.46 9.62
N LEU A 2 -27.60 -6.28 9.97
CA LEU A 2 -26.16 -6.08 10.17
C LEU A 2 -25.78 -6.83 11.44
N THR A 3 -24.89 -7.80 11.33
CA THR A 3 -24.30 -8.45 12.50
C THR A 3 -23.51 -7.41 13.30
N PRO A 4 -23.64 -7.38 14.65
CA PRO A 4 -22.95 -6.37 15.45
C PRO A 4 -21.44 -6.58 15.40
N ASN A 5 -20.71 -5.54 14.95
CA ASN A 5 -19.29 -5.31 15.23
C ASN A 5 -18.26 -6.32 14.65
N GLU A 6 -18.27 -6.57 13.37
CA GLU A 6 -17.03 -7.04 12.74
C GLU A 6 -16.03 -5.87 12.71
N ILE A 7 -14.90 -6.03 13.43
CA ILE A 7 -13.82 -5.06 13.46
C ILE A 7 -13.26 -4.92 12.04
N LYS A 8 -13.43 -3.74 11.47
CA LYS A 8 -12.90 -3.42 10.12
C LYS A 8 -11.38 -3.42 10.13
N LYS A 9 -10.78 -3.89 9.03
CA LYS A 9 -9.32 -3.98 8.89
C LYS A 9 -8.82 -3.19 7.69
N ALA A 10 -7.69 -2.52 7.87
CA ALA A 10 -7.02 -1.80 6.80
C ALA A 10 -5.55 -2.20 6.67
N VAL A 11 -5.08 -2.28 5.44
CA VAL A 11 -3.67 -2.50 5.11
C VAL A 11 -3.09 -1.21 4.51
N ILE A 12 -1.95 -0.74 5.03
CA ILE A 12 -1.30 0.47 4.52
C ILE A 12 0.18 0.18 4.26
N THR A 13 0.61 0.33 3.01
CA THR A 13 2.01 0.20 2.66
C THR A 13 2.75 1.52 2.80
N GLY A 14 3.99 1.47 3.33
CA GLY A 14 4.82 2.66 3.51
C GLY A 14 4.30 3.60 4.61
N ALA A 15 3.81 3.05 5.72
CA ALA A 15 3.21 3.81 6.80
C ALA A 15 4.20 4.50 7.76
N THR A 16 5.50 4.51 7.47
CA THR A 16 6.53 5.08 8.34
C THR A 16 6.56 6.62 8.37
N SER A 17 5.95 7.29 7.40
CA SER A 17 5.96 8.77 7.30
C SER A 17 4.97 9.26 6.23
N GLY A 18 4.77 10.59 6.17
CA GLY A 18 4.03 11.26 5.10
C GLY A 18 2.59 10.76 4.93
N ILE A 19 2.19 10.55 3.69
CA ILE A 19 0.82 10.17 3.31
C ILE A 19 0.42 8.83 3.95
N GLY A 20 1.31 7.82 3.96
CA GLY A 20 1.02 6.51 4.54
C GLY A 20 0.75 6.57 6.04
N ALA A 21 1.54 7.34 6.80
CA ALA A 21 1.30 7.57 8.22
C ALA A 21 -0.03 8.33 8.44
N ALA A 22 -0.33 9.33 7.63
CA ALA A 22 -1.60 10.06 7.71
C ALA A 22 -2.82 9.15 7.46
N TYR A 23 -2.74 8.23 6.48
CA TYR A 23 -3.78 7.21 6.28
C TYR A 23 -3.91 6.28 7.48
N ALA A 24 -2.80 5.82 8.06
CA ALA A 24 -2.83 4.95 9.22
C ALA A 24 -3.54 5.64 10.41
N HIS A 25 -3.20 6.88 10.72
CA HIS A 25 -3.89 7.66 11.76
C HIS A 25 -5.38 7.89 11.45
N SER A 26 -5.71 8.23 10.20
CA SER A 26 -7.10 8.52 9.81
C SER A 26 -7.99 7.27 9.88
N LEU A 27 -7.49 6.10 9.47
CA LEU A 27 -8.24 4.85 9.53
C LEU A 27 -8.36 4.34 10.96
N ALA A 28 -7.30 4.45 11.77
CA ALA A 28 -7.35 4.13 13.19
C ALA A 28 -8.38 4.99 13.96
N ALA A 29 -8.43 6.29 13.66
CA ALA A 29 -9.43 7.20 14.24
C ALA A 29 -10.89 6.82 13.88
N ARG A 30 -11.08 6.02 12.82
CA ARG A 30 -12.39 5.46 12.41
C ARG A 30 -12.64 4.06 12.95
N GLY A 31 -11.77 3.56 13.85
CA GLY A 31 -11.90 2.25 14.49
C GLY A 31 -11.43 1.05 13.67
N TYR A 32 -10.61 1.27 12.63
CA TYR A 32 -10.01 0.16 11.89
C TYR A 32 -8.82 -0.44 12.64
N ASP A 33 -8.76 -1.75 12.77
CA ASP A 33 -7.52 -2.46 13.05
C ASP A 33 -6.60 -2.38 11.83
N LEU A 34 -5.29 -2.22 12.05
CA LEU A 34 -4.36 -1.95 10.97
C LEU A 34 -3.33 -3.06 10.76
N ILE A 35 -2.96 -3.28 9.51
CA ILE A 35 -1.70 -3.91 9.11
C ILE A 35 -0.88 -2.82 8.41
N ILE A 36 0.22 -2.42 9.02
CA ILE A 36 1.08 -1.38 8.46
C ILE A 36 2.44 -1.95 8.05
N THR A 37 2.94 -1.52 6.90
CA THR A 37 4.25 -1.99 6.45
C THR A 37 5.25 -0.86 6.24
N GLY A 38 6.52 -1.19 6.42
CA GLY A 38 7.65 -0.32 6.17
C GLY A 38 8.98 -1.01 6.43
N ARG A 39 10.07 -0.42 5.96
CA ARG A 39 11.42 -0.97 6.11
C ARG A 39 12.10 -0.59 7.41
N ARG A 40 11.77 0.58 7.95
CA ARG A 40 12.42 1.18 9.12
C ARG A 40 11.72 0.74 10.40
N ARG A 41 12.21 -0.37 10.96
CA ARG A 41 11.61 -1.01 12.15
C ARG A 41 11.29 -0.02 13.27
N ASN A 42 12.29 0.71 13.76
CA ASN A 42 12.10 1.61 14.91
C ASN A 42 11.03 2.69 14.65
N ILE A 43 10.95 3.18 13.42
CA ILE A 43 9.99 4.24 13.06
C ILE A 43 8.57 3.66 13.01
N ILE A 44 8.38 2.51 12.37
CA ILE A 44 7.04 1.93 12.23
C ILE A 44 6.50 1.41 13.56
N GLU A 45 7.37 0.90 14.44
CA GLU A 45 7.01 0.51 15.81
C GLU A 45 6.57 1.71 16.66
N ASN A 46 7.20 2.87 16.48
CA ASN A 46 6.76 4.11 17.13
C ASN A 46 5.38 4.55 16.63
N VAL A 47 5.18 4.54 15.29
CA VAL A 47 3.88 4.86 14.68
C VAL A 47 2.79 3.92 15.19
N ALA A 48 3.05 2.62 15.26
CA ALA A 48 2.10 1.64 15.77
C ALA A 48 1.71 1.92 17.23
N ARG A 49 2.70 2.09 18.12
CA ARG A 49 2.46 2.38 19.54
C ARG A 49 1.68 3.67 19.76
N GLU A 50 1.98 4.72 18.99
CA GLU A 50 1.26 5.98 19.04
C GLU A 50 -0.21 5.80 18.64
N ILE A 51 -0.46 5.07 17.55
CA ILE A 51 -1.81 4.79 17.06
C ILE A 51 -2.59 3.96 18.08
N GLU A 52 -2.02 2.86 18.58
CA GLU A 52 -2.66 1.99 19.56
C GLU A 52 -3.02 2.76 20.84
N LYS A 53 -2.08 3.55 21.36
CA LYS A 53 -2.29 4.39 22.55
C LYS A 53 -3.39 5.42 22.36
N LYS A 54 -3.45 6.03 21.16
CA LYS A 54 -4.37 7.15 20.90
C LYS A 54 -5.79 6.70 20.57
N PHE A 55 -5.93 5.58 19.83
CA PHE A 55 -7.21 5.18 19.24
C PHE A 55 -7.75 3.85 19.77
N GLY A 56 -6.96 3.09 20.54
CA GLY A 56 -7.39 1.82 21.13
C GLY A 56 -7.61 0.68 20.10
N VAL A 57 -7.11 0.82 18.88
CA VAL A 57 -7.17 -0.20 17.83
C VAL A 57 -5.93 -1.08 17.86
N ARG A 58 -5.97 -2.26 17.24
CA ARG A 58 -4.79 -3.14 17.09
C ARG A 58 -3.99 -2.75 15.85
N VAL A 59 -2.66 -2.75 15.98
CA VAL A 59 -1.76 -2.45 14.86
C VAL A 59 -0.75 -3.58 14.68
N ASN A 60 -0.93 -4.38 13.64
CA ASN A 60 0.02 -5.40 13.22
C ASN A 60 1.09 -4.77 12.32
N ILE A 61 2.36 -5.00 12.62
CA ILE A 61 3.49 -4.48 11.86
C ILE A 61 4.06 -5.58 10.97
N ALA A 62 4.22 -5.30 9.69
CA ALA A 62 4.97 -6.12 8.74
C ALA A 62 6.21 -5.37 8.27
N ILE A 63 7.39 -5.78 8.74
CA ILE A 63 8.65 -5.23 8.23
C ILE A 63 8.89 -5.87 6.86
N THR A 64 8.84 -5.05 5.81
CA THR A 64 8.81 -5.55 4.43
C THR A 64 9.63 -4.64 3.52
N GLU A 65 10.53 -5.23 2.73
CA GLU A 65 11.18 -4.57 1.60
C GLU A 65 10.40 -4.90 0.32
N LEU A 66 9.58 -3.95 -0.13
CA LEU A 66 8.70 -4.17 -1.29
C LEU A 66 9.45 -4.26 -2.65
N SER A 67 10.74 -3.99 -2.69
CA SER A 67 11.60 -4.29 -3.83
C SER A 67 12.19 -5.71 -3.78
N ASN A 68 11.84 -6.51 -2.78
CA ASN A 68 12.18 -7.92 -2.66
C ASN A 68 10.91 -8.76 -2.88
N GLU A 69 10.90 -9.57 -3.93
CA GLU A 69 9.71 -10.36 -4.28
C GLU A 69 9.30 -11.35 -3.19
N ARG A 70 10.27 -11.97 -2.52
CA ARG A 70 10.01 -12.91 -1.42
C ARG A 70 9.29 -12.21 -0.26
N ASP A 71 9.73 -11.00 0.10
CA ASP A 71 9.10 -10.22 1.16
C ASP A 71 7.65 -9.83 0.78
N VAL A 72 7.44 -9.47 -0.49
CA VAL A 72 6.09 -9.18 -1.02
C VAL A 72 5.20 -10.42 -0.95
N ASP A 73 5.73 -11.61 -1.30
CA ASP A 73 4.96 -12.86 -1.22
C ASP A 73 4.60 -13.21 0.23
N LEU A 74 5.53 -13.05 1.16
CA LEU A 74 5.27 -13.25 2.59
C LEU A 74 4.19 -12.28 3.12
N LEU A 75 4.28 -11.01 2.75
CA LEU A 75 3.27 -10.01 3.09
C LEU A 75 1.91 -10.37 2.49
N THR A 76 1.88 -10.80 1.24
CA THR A 76 0.68 -11.23 0.54
C THR A 76 -0.02 -12.38 1.27
N GLU A 77 0.73 -13.39 1.68
CA GLU A 77 0.19 -14.51 2.45
C GLU A 77 -0.29 -14.10 3.85
N GLN A 78 0.42 -13.19 4.51
CA GLN A 78 -0.03 -12.61 5.79
C GLN A 78 -1.36 -11.89 5.64
N ILE A 79 -1.53 -11.10 4.57
CA ILE A 79 -2.77 -10.37 4.27
C ILE A 79 -3.91 -11.34 3.96
N LYS A 80 -3.69 -12.38 3.17
CA LYS A 80 -4.69 -13.42 2.89
C LYS A 80 -5.19 -14.09 4.19
N LYS A 81 -4.28 -14.43 5.11
CA LYS A 81 -4.63 -14.99 6.41
C LYS A 81 -5.39 -14.02 7.32
N ALA A 82 -5.18 -12.73 7.15
CA ALA A 82 -5.85 -11.69 7.94
C ALA A 82 -7.23 -11.29 7.38
N CYS A 83 -7.58 -11.73 6.15
CA CYS A 83 -8.87 -11.41 5.53
C CYS A 83 -10.06 -11.74 6.47
N PRO A 84 -11.14 -10.98 6.41
CA PRO A 84 -11.44 -9.94 5.43
C PRO A 84 -10.67 -8.63 5.67
N ILE A 85 -10.26 -7.99 4.58
CA ILE A 85 -9.68 -6.64 4.58
C ILE A 85 -10.70 -5.68 3.96
N ASP A 86 -10.95 -4.55 4.60
CA ASP A 86 -11.94 -3.56 4.15
C ASP A 86 -11.30 -2.42 3.37
N VAL A 87 -10.04 -2.06 3.71
CA VAL A 87 -9.30 -1.00 3.03
C VAL A 87 -7.88 -1.46 2.73
N LEU A 88 -7.45 -1.29 1.48
CA LEU A 88 -6.04 -1.43 1.07
C LEU A 88 -5.52 -0.08 0.57
N VAL A 89 -4.45 0.44 1.19
CA VAL A 89 -3.76 1.65 0.75
C VAL A 89 -2.38 1.29 0.20
N ASN A 90 -2.26 1.26 -1.11
CA ASN A 90 -0.99 1.11 -1.84
C ASN A 90 -0.32 2.49 -1.91
N ASN A 91 0.50 2.80 -0.90
CA ASN A 91 1.15 4.10 -0.76
C ASN A 91 2.68 4.02 -0.87
N ALA A 92 3.30 2.91 -0.50
CA ALA A 92 4.75 2.78 -0.55
C ALA A 92 5.31 3.14 -1.92
N GLY A 93 6.44 3.85 -1.91
CA GLY A 93 7.12 4.21 -3.14
C GLY A 93 8.28 5.15 -2.91
N PHE A 94 9.11 5.27 -3.94
CA PHE A 94 10.23 6.20 -4.01
C PHE A 94 10.43 6.65 -5.46
N THR A 95 11.28 7.63 -5.69
CA THR A 95 11.65 8.11 -7.02
C THR A 95 13.15 8.41 -7.06
N THR A 96 13.74 8.24 -8.23
CA THR A 96 15.04 8.80 -8.61
C THR A 96 14.84 9.94 -9.60
N LYS A 97 15.85 10.75 -9.83
CA LYS A 97 15.83 11.84 -10.79
C LYS A 97 17.12 11.86 -11.59
N GLY A 98 17.02 11.65 -12.87
CA GLY A 98 18.15 11.68 -13.78
C GLY A 98 17.76 11.33 -15.20
N PHE A 99 18.71 11.51 -16.14
CA PHE A 99 18.53 10.98 -17.49
C PHE A 99 18.49 9.46 -17.43
N TYR A 100 17.44 8.83 -17.96
CA TYR A 100 17.20 7.40 -17.86
C TYR A 100 18.45 6.54 -18.21
N TYR A 101 19.18 6.91 -19.27
CA TYR A 101 20.36 6.18 -19.71
C TYR A 101 21.58 6.33 -18.77
N LYS A 102 21.51 7.18 -17.74
CA LYS A 102 22.54 7.36 -16.71
C LYS A 102 22.12 6.82 -15.35
N GLU A 103 20.84 6.48 -15.18
CA GLU A 103 20.34 5.93 -13.93
C GLU A 103 20.76 4.46 -13.77
N ASP A 104 20.95 4.03 -12.53
CA ASP A 104 21.18 2.62 -12.23
C ASP A 104 19.92 1.80 -12.56
N ILE A 105 20.05 0.86 -13.49
CA ILE A 105 18.94 0.01 -13.93
C ILE A 105 18.35 -0.81 -12.78
N ILE A 106 19.17 -1.23 -11.80
CA ILE A 106 18.70 -1.97 -10.64
C ILE A 106 17.75 -1.13 -9.77
N GLU A 107 18.05 0.17 -9.59
CA GLU A 107 17.14 1.08 -8.87
C GLU A 107 15.83 1.33 -9.67
N GLN A 108 15.90 1.34 -11.01
CA GLN A 108 14.70 1.45 -11.85
C GLN A 108 13.82 0.18 -11.73
N GLU A 109 14.42 -1.01 -11.73
CA GLU A 109 13.72 -2.28 -11.52
C GLU A 109 13.08 -2.34 -10.13
N LYS A 110 13.80 -1.97 -9.07
CA LYS A 110 13.26 -1.86 -7.71
C LYS A 110 12.05 -0.92 -7.66
N MET A 111 12.09 0.19 -8.40
CA MET A 111 10.97 1.13 -8.46
C MET A 111 9.73 0.48 -9.07
N VAL A 112 9.88 -0.31 -10.13
CA VAL A 112 8.79 -1.08 -10.75
C VAL A 112 8.26 -2.15 -9.78
N LEU A 113 9.15 -2.88 -9.10
CA LEU A 113 8.76 -3.87 -8.09
C LEU A 113 7.88 -3.24 -7.00
N VAL A 114 8.29 -2.10 -6.45
CA VAL A 114 7.56 -1.42 -5.36
C VAL A 114 6.23 -0.84 -5.84
N HIS A 115 6.24 -0.10 -6.95
CA HIS A 115 5.05 0.64 -7.39
C HIS A 115 4.05 -0.20 -8.17
N VAL A 116 4.51 -1.21 -8.90
CA VAL A 116 3.69 -2.01 -9.81
C VAL A 116 3.46 -3.40 -9.26
N ILE A 117 4.52 -4.19 -9.11
CA ILE A 117 4.37 -5.62 -8.78
C ILE A 117 3.79 -5.82 -7.38
N ALA A 118 4.33 -5.13 -6.37
CA ALA A 118 3.80 -5.23 -5.02
C ALA A 118 2.33 -4.79 -4.96
N MET A 119 1.98 -3.66 -5.57
CA MET A 119 0.60 -3.16 -5.65
C MET A 119 -0.34 -4.18 -6.30
N MET A 120 0.05 -4.81 -7.41
CA MET A 120 -0.73 -5.84 -8.09
C MET A 120 -0.96 -7.06 -7.21
N LYS A 121 0.10 -7.61 -6.59
CA LYS A 121 0.03 -8.79 -5.71
C LYS A 121 -0.88 -8.54 -4.50
N LEU A 122 -0.72 -7.39 -3.83
CA LEU A 122 -1.53 -7.03 -2.67
C LEU A 122 -3.00 -6.78 -3.04
N THR A 123 -3.26 -6.12 -4.16
CA THR A 123 -4.62 -5.93 -4.69
C THR A 123 -5.27 -7.26 -4.99
N HIS A 124 -4.57 -8.16 -5.69
CA HIS A 124 -5.06 -9.50 -6.01
C HIS A 124 -5.39 -10.31 -4.75
N ALA A 125 -4.66 -10.11 -3.66
CA ALA A 125 -4.89 -10.83 -2.40
C ALA A 125 -6.21 -10.43 -1.70
N VAL A 126 -6.63 -9.17 -1.80
CA VAL A 126 -7.80 -8.65 -1.07
C VAL A 126 -9.07 -8.60 -1.94
N LEU A 127 -8.90 -8.44 -3.25
CA LEU A 127 -10.00 -8.17 -4.18
C LEU A 127 -11.09 -9.27 -4.19
N PRO A 128 -10.79 -10.58 -4.22
CA PRO A 128 -11.82 -11.61 -4.24
C PRO A 128 -12.78 -11.51 -3.05
N GLY A 129 -12.27 -11.34 -1.83
CA GLY A 129 -13.10 -11.17 -0.65
C GLY A 129 -13.89 -9.86 -0.64
N MET A 130 -13.36 -8.79 -1.21
CA MET A 130 -14.11 -7.52 -1.36
C MET A 130 -15.29 -7.67 -2.34
N ILE A 131 -15.07 -8.36 -3.47
CA ILE A 131 -16.11 -8.65 -4.48
C ILE A 131 -17.21 -9.53 -3.85
N GLU A 132 -16.85 -10.62 -3.19
CA GLU A 132 -17.79 -11.53 -2.55
C GLU A 132 -18.70 -10.83 -1.54
N ARG A 133 -18.13 -9.97 -0.70
CA ARG A 133 -18.87 -9.19 0.30
C ARG A 133 -19.56 -7.95 -0.30
N LYS A 134 -19.29 -7.60 -1.56
CA LYS A 134 -19.77 -6.37 -2.23
C LYS A 134 -19.39 -5.10 -1.46
N THR A 135 -18.26 -5.15 -0.76
CA THR A 135 -17.76 -4.03 0.04
C THR A 135 -16.24 -4.10 0.16
N GLY A 136 -15.59 -2.96 0.09
CA GLY A 136 -14.14 -2.79 0.19
C GLY A 136 -13.69 -1.52 -0.52
N THR A 137 -12.49 -1.07 -0.20
CA THR A 137 -11.90 0.12 -0.82
C THR A 137 -10.43 -0.14 -1.10
N ILE A 138 -9.99 0.12 -2.33
CA ILE A 138 -8.58 0.09 -2.71
C ILE A 138 -8.17 1.50 -3.10
N ILE A 139 -7.12 2.00 -2.47
CA ILE A 139 -6.56 3.33 -2.70
C ILE A 139 -5.13 3.16 -3.22
N ASN A 140 -4.90 3.59 -4.46
CA ASN A 140 -3.54 3.72 -5.00
C ASN A 140 -3.08 5.18 -4.90
N VAL A 141 -2.04 5.43 -4.12
CA VAL A 141 -1.44 6.76 -4.02
C VAL A 141 -0.60 7.02 -5.27
N ALA A 142 -1.25 7.55 -6.29
CA ALA A 142 -0.62 7.91 -7.56
C ALA A 142 0.20 9.21 -7.43
N SER A 143 0.36 9.94 -8.49
CA SER A 143 1.08 11.23 -8.54
C SER A 143 0.50 12.08 -9.67
N LEU A 144 0.71 13.39 -9.62
CA LEU A 144 0.45 14.26 -10.76
C LEU A 144 1.26 13.81 -12.00
N GLN A 145 2.43 13.21 -11.80
CA GLN A 145 3.24 12.64 -12.88
C GLN A 145 2.59 11.44 -13.59
N ALA A 146 1.52 10.89 -13.06
CA ALA A 146 0.71 9.88 -13.75
C ALA A 146 -0.06 10.44 -14.98
N VAL A 147 -0.26 11.75 -15.03
CA VAL A 147 -1.00 12.46 -16.10
C VAL A 147 -0.15 13.52 -16.80
N THR A 148 0.88 14.01 -16.13
CA THR A 148 1.84 14.97 -16.69
C THR A 148 3.24 14.43 -16.44
N PRO A 149 3.77 13.57 -17.34
CA PRO A 149 5.11 13.00 -17.18
C PRO A 149 6.16 14.11 -17.13
N MET A 150 7.13 13.93 -16.23
CA MET A 150 8.23 14.89 -16.09
C MET A 150 9.52 14.31 -16.67
N SER A 151 10.30 15.14 -17.34
CA SER A 151 11.68 14.83 -17.71
C SER A 151 12.45 14.36 -16.45
N LEU A 152 13.42 13.46 -16.65
CA LEU A 152 14.26 12.91 -15.57
C LEU A 152 13.53 12.02 -14.54
N SER A 153 12.29 11.59 -14.81
CA SER A 153 11.51 10.73 -13.94
C SER A 153 10.75 9.65 -14.74
N THR A 154 11.40 9.07 -15.74
CA THR A 154 10.78 8.16 -16.73
C THR A 154 10.06 7.00 -16.07
N THR A 155 10.77 6.17 -15.31
CA THR A 155 10.21 4.99 -14.65
C THR A 155 9.13 5.35 -13.64
N TYR A 156 9.38 6.39 -12.82
CA TYR A 156 8.40 6.82 -11.81
C TYR A 156 7.09 7.29 -12.44
N SER A 157 7.16 8.16 -13.45
CA SER A 157 5.95 8.65 -14.15
C SER A 157 5.17 7.50 -14.78
N SER A 158 5.86 6.55 -15.42
CA SER A 158 5.27 5.37 -16.05
C SER A 158 4.62 4.45 -15.01
N ALA A 159 5.29 4.18 -13.89
CA ALA A 159 4.76 3.37 -12.80
C ALA A 159 3.52 4.02 -12.16
N LYS A 160 3.53 5.34 -11.96
CA LYS A 160 2.38 6.07 -11.42
C LYS A 160 1.20 6.13 -12.41
N ALA A 161 1.47 6.19 -13.71
CA ALA A 161 0.43 6.05 -14.75
C ALA A 161 -0.18 4.65 -14.73
N PHE A 162 0.64 3.60 -14.57
CA PHE A 162 0.15 2.23 -14.40
C PHE A 162 -0.77 2.13 -13.16
N MET A 163 -0.33 2.60 -11.99
CA MET A 163 -1.11 2.55 -10.75
C MET A 163 -2.48 3.24 -10.90
N LYS A 164 -2.52 4.39 -11.58
CA LYS A 164 -3.77 5.12 -11.87
C LYS A 164 -4.71 4.30 -12.75
N ASN A 165 -4.21 3.78 -13.87
CA ASN A 165 -5.03 3.10 -14.88
C ASN A 165 -5.47 1.71 -14.41
N PHE A 166 -4.64 1.03 -13.61
CA PHE A 166 -4.92 -0.31 -13.11
C PHE A 166 -6.24 -0.40 -12.34
N LEU A 167 -6.54 0.57 -11.47
CA LEU A 167 -7.81 0.58 -10.73
C LEU A 167 -9.02 0.89 -11.63
N CYS A 168 -8.87 1.82 -12.59
CA CYS A 168 -9.95 2.12 -13.52
C CYS A 168 -10.40 0.88 -14.30
N ALA A 169 -9.47 -0.02 -14.63
CA ALA A 169 -9.76 -1.25 -15.36
C ALA A 169 -10.32 -2.38 -14.47
N SER A 170 -9.98 -2.42 -13.18
CA SER A 170 -10.36 -3.52 -12.28
C SER A 170 -11.75 -3.35 -11.63
N ILE A 171 -12.38 -2.17 -11.74
CA ILE A 171 -13.69 -1.86 -11.13
C ILE A 171 -14.82 -1.91 -12.16
N ALA A 172 -14.51 -2.14 -13.44
CA ALA A 172 -15.45 -2.03 -14.55
C ALA A 172 -16.35 -3.27 -14.78
N ASN A 173 -16.69 -4.03 -13.73
CA ASN A 173 -17.68 -5.13 -13.82
C ASN A 173 -18.57 -5.21 -12.57
#